data_9c1bce8bae6caa5be433f3a85804e514
#
_entry.id   9c1bce8bae6caa5be433f3a85804e514
#
_cell.length_a   1.000
_cell.length_b   1.000
_cell.length_c   1.000
_cell.angle_alpha   90.00
_cell.angle_beta   90.00
_cell.angle_gamma   90.00
#
_symmetry.space_group_name_H-M   'P 1'
#
loop_
_entity.id
_entity.type
_entity.pdbx_description
1 polymer ?
#
loop_
_entity_poly.entity_id
_entity_poly.type
_entity_poly.pdbx_seq_one_letter_code
_entity_poly.pdbx_strand_id
1 'polypeptide(L)'
;MVNDSVYGPLYPLDSYFKQMESLPCDAFGLVANPHRHHPHIQSWFIGMTPTVFLSTWYDPFMRKITKLPHKGEITRQYEQGFSKQVTENNLSWCCLFNAPWRSVYNNIKKFYKIGMPFIKRVAFTRNHGALGRQISYILRNIDSDTRDAILSSARASYGENHIKWLITRNPIKIIFRNINHAFHKLFIEGIW
;
A
#
# COMPACT_ATOMS: atom_id res chain seq x y z
N MET A 1 -11.31 -8.44 2.85
CA MET A 1 -11.23 -7.17 3.61
C MET A 1 -10.28 -6.22 2.89
N VAL A 2 -10.73 -5.02 2.58
CA VAL A 2 -9.93 -3.97 1.91
C VAL A 2 -10.14 -2.68 2.70
N ASN A 3 -9.09 -1.88 2.88
CA ASN A 3 -9.20 -0.59 3.55
C ASN A 3 -9.01 0.59 2.58
N ASP A 4 -9.32 1.80 3.02
CA ASP A 4 -9.31 3.02 2.23
C ASP A 4 -7.91 3.62 1.96
N SER A 5 -6.83 2.92 2.32
CA SER A 5 -5.46 3.43 2.20
C SER A 5 -4.87 3.32 0.78
N VAL A 6 -5.68 2.92 -0.20
CA VAL A 6 -5.26 2.68 -1.58
C VAL A 6 -6.15 3.37 -2.59
N TYR A 7 -5.61 3.62 -3.79
CA TYR A 7 -6.32 3.98 -5.01
C TYR A 7 -6.31 2.80 -5.98
N GLY A 8 -7.40 2.61 -6.67
CA GLY A 8 -7.63 1.54 -7.64
C GLY A 8 -9.04 0.96 -7.52
N PRO A 9 -9.32 -0.16 -8.18
CA PRO A 9 -8.36 -1.02 -8.88
C PRO A 9 -7.86 -0.43 -10.21
N LEU A 10 -6.58 -0.67 -10.53
CA LEU A 10 -5.95 -0.27 -11.79
C LEU A 10 -6.12 -1.32 -12.89
N TYR A 11 -6.56 -2.51 -12.51
CA TYR A 11 -6.83 -3.68 -13.34
C TYR A 11 -8.08 -4.39 -12.80
N PRO A 12 -8.83 -5.14 -13.64
CA PRO A 12 -9.93 -5.98 -13.18
C PRO A 12 -9.49 -6.95 -12.09
N LEU A 13 -10.26 -7.06 -11.01
CA LEU A 13 -9.86 -7.83 -9.82
C LEU A 13 -10.15 -9.33 -9.91
N ASP A 14 -10.96 -9.79 -10.84
CA ASP A 14 -11.38 -11.20 -10.93
C ASP A 14 -10.19 -12.18 -10.99
N SER A 15 -9.15 -11.83 -11.76
CA SER A 15 -7.94 -12.65 -11.86
C SER A 15 -7.15 -12.71 -10.56
N TYR A 16 -7.15 -11.62 -9.80
CA TYR A 16 -6.47 -11.55 -8.48
C TYR A 16 -7.20 -12.37 -7.44
N PHE A 17 -8.53 -12.30 -7.39
CA PHE A 17 -9.33 -13.15 -6.50
C PHE A 17 -9.09 -14.62 -6.80
N LYS A 18 -9.19 -15.03 -8.07
CA LYS A 18 -8.90 -16.42 -8.47
C LYS A 18 -7.50 -16.87 -8.09
N GLN A 19 -6.48 -16.02 -8.30
CA GLN A 19 -5.11 -16.33 -7.91
C GLN A 19 -4.96 -16.45 -6.39
N MET A 20 -5.55 -15.53 -5.61
CA MET A 20 -5.48 -15.56 -4.16
C MET A 20 -6.21 -16.76 -3.56
N GLU A 21 -7.38 -17.11 -4.09
CA GLU A 21 -8.17 -18.27 -3.66
C GLU A 21 -7.49 -19.60 -4.00
N SER A 22 -6.65 -19.63 -5.04
CA SER A 22 -5.87 -20.82 -5.42
C SER A 22 -4.58 -20.98 -4.61
N LEU A 23 -4.20 -20.03 -3.78
CA LEU A 23 -3.00 -20.15 -2.94
C LEU A 23 -3.19 -21.25 -1.89
N PRO A 24 -2.20 -22.12 -1.67
CA PRO A 24 -2.29 -23.21 -0.71
C PRO A 24 -2.06 -22.70 0.73
N CYS A 25 -2.91 -21.78 1.20
CA CYS A 25 -2.80 -21.18 2.51
C CYS A 25 -4.17 -20.76 3.08
N ASP A 26 -4.22 -20.58 4.40
CA ASP A 26 -5.44 -20.32 5.15
C ASP A 26 -5.78 -18.83 5.19
N ALA A 27 -4.77 -17.98 5.21
CA ALA A 27 -4.92 -16.53 5.06
C ALA A 27 -4.09 -16.04 3.88
N PHE A 28 -4.64 -15.12 3.09
CA PHE A 28 -3.94 -14.62 1.91
C PHE A 28 -4.08 -13.10 1.81
N GLY A 29 -3.05 -12.49 1.30
CA GLY A 29 -3.02 -11.05 1.09
C GLY A 29 -2.54 -10.68 -0.30
N LEU A 30 -2.76 -9.43 -0.68
CA LEU A 30 -2.19 -8.96 -1.93
C LEU A 30 -0.68 -8.78 -1.79
N VAL A 31 -0.20 -8.24 -0.65
CA VAL A 31 1.20 -7.90 -0.44
C VAL A 31 1.72 -8.40 0.90
N ALA A 32 2.83 -9.12 0.87
CA ALA A 32 3.63 -9.43 2.04
C ALA A 32 4.71 -8.35 2.26
N ASN A 33 4.98 -8.04 3.52
CA ASN A 33 6.25 -7.46 3.93
C ASN A 33 7.18 -8.60 4.40
N PRO A 34 8.22 -8.97 3.64
CA PRO A 34 9.13 -10.06 3.99
C PRO A 34 10.19 -9.59 5.02
N HIS A 35 9.75 -8.94 6.08
CA HIS A 35 10.66 -8.47 7.13
C HIS A 35 11.38 -9.66 7.80
N ARG A 36 12.70 -9.56 7.97
CA ARG A 36 13.53 -10.68 8.45
C ARG A 36 13.01 -11.33 9.74
N HIS A 37 12.54 -10.53 10.69
CA HIS A 37 12.10 -11.03 12.00
C HIS A 37 10.58 -11.06 12.18
N HIS A 38 9.86 -10.31 11.37
CA HIS A 38 8.41 -10.13 11.47
C HIS A 38 7.76 -10.09 10.09
N PRO A 39 7.87 -11.17 9.29
CA PRO A 39 7.17 -11.21 8.01
C PRO A 39 5.67 -11.19 8.25
N HIS A 40 4.94 -10.44 7.42
CA HIS A 40 3.50 -10.29 7.63
C HIS A 40 2.77 -9.88 6.36
N ILE A 41 1.48 -10.16 6.33
CA ILE A 41 0.55 -9.63 5.33
C ILE A 41 0.34 -8.14 5.62
N GLN A 42 0.46 -7.28 4.62
CA GLN A 42 0.04 -5.88 4.76
C GLN A 42 -1.49 -5.79 4.78
N SER A 43 -2.04 -5.23 5.85
CA SER A 43 -3.46 -5.30 6.23
C SER A 43 -4.47 -4.60 5.30
N TRP A 44 -4.02 -3.93 4.26
CA TRP A 44 -4.90 -3.16 3.39
C TRP A 44 -5.65 -3.99 2.33
N PHE A 45 -5.27 -5.25 2.13
CA PHE A 45 -6.00 -6.22 1.31
C PHE A 45 -5.74 -7.65 1.82
N ILE A 46 -6.70 -8.23 2.52
CA ILE A 46 -6.60 -9.56 3.14
C ILE A 46 -7.86 -10.38 2.81
N GLY A 47 -7.65 -11.62 2.43
CA GLY A 47 -8.65 -12.68 2.41
C GLY A 47 -8.29 -13.80 3.36
N MET A 48 -9.22 -14.66 3.68
CA MET A 48 -9.03 -15.79 4.55
C MET A 48 -10.06 -16.88 4.28
N THR A 49 -9.68 -18.11 4.55
CA THR A 49 -10.58 -19.27 4.50
C THR A 49 -11.53 -19.28 5.71
N PRO A 50 -12.63 -20.06 5.65
CA PRO A 50 -13.47 -20.30 6.81
C PRO A 50 -12.69 -20.81 8.02
N THR A 51 -11.63 -21.58 7.83
CA THR A 51 -10.76 -22.08 8.91
C THR A 51 -10.18 -20.96 9.76
N VAL A 52 -9.74 -19.86 9.16
CA VAL A 52 -9.26 -18.66 9.88
C VAL A 52 -10.44 -17.88 10.44
N PHE A 53 -11.44 -17.59 9.61
CA PHE A 53 -12.54 -16.71 9.98
C PHE A 53 -13.41 -17.25 11.13
N LEU A 54 -13.60 -18.57 11.20
CA LEU A 54 -14.38 -19.25 12.23
C LEU A 54 -13.53 -19.76 13.40
N SER A 55 -12.22 -19.46 13.40
CA SER A 55 -11.34 -19.86 14.50
C SER A 55 -11.67 -19.12 15.81
N THR A 56 -11.44 -19.80 16.92
CA THR A 56 -11.76 -19.26 18.27
C THR A 56 -10.93 -18.01 18.62
N TRP A 57 -9.80 -17.78 17.97
CA TRP A 57 -8.94 -16.62 18.22
C TRP A 57 -9.29 -15.40 17.37
N TYR A 58 -9.94 -15.58 16.19
CA TYR A 58 -10.13 -14.51 15.21
C TYR A 58 -11.05 -13.39 15.73
N ASP A 59 -12.26 -13.72 16.20
CA ASP A 59 -13.19 -12.71 16.71
C ASP A 59 -12.64 -11.96 17.94
N PRO A 60 -12.06 -12.62 18.96
CA PRO A 60 -11.36 -11.93 20.04
C PRO A 60 -10.21 -11.03 19.58
N PHE A 61 -9.46 -11.45 18.56
CA PHE A 61 -8.39 -10.61 17.98
C PHE A 61 -8.96 -9.36 17.33
N MET A 62 -10.01 -9.50 16.51
CA MET A 62 -10.64 -8.38 15.82
C MET A 62 -11.29 -7.38 16.78
N ARG A 63 -11.92 -7.85 17.86
CA ARG A 63 -12.54 -7.00 18.90
C ARG A 63 -11.53 -6.19 19.71
N LYS A 64 -10.26 -6.62 19.76
CA LYS A 64 -9.20 -5.88 20.43
C LYS A 64 -8.61 -4.75 19.58
N ILE A 65 -9.01 -4.63 18.31
CA ILE A 65 -8.52 -3.57 17.44
C ILE A 65 -9.08 -2.22 17.88
N THR A 66 -8.20 -1.36 18.37
CA THR A 66 -8.52 0.00 18.83
C THR A 66 -7.59 1.01 18.18
N LYS A 67 -7.96 2.29 18.25
CA LYS A 67 -7.09 3.36 17.80
C LYS A 67 -5.88 3.47 18.73
N LEU A 68 -4.69 3.31 18.17
CA LEU A 68 -3.43 3.49 18.89
C LEU A 68 -2.77 4.81 18.49
N PRO A 69 -2.01 5.45 19.40
CA PRO A 69 -1.40 6.76 19.15
C PRO A 69 -0.33 6.73 18.06
N HIS A 70 0.43 5.63 17.96
CA HIS A 70 1.56 5.51 17.05
C HIS A 70 1.34 4.46 15.95
N LYS A 71 1.61 4.86 14.70
CA LYS A 71 1.48 3.97 13.54
C LYS A 71 2.33 2.70 13.66
N GLY A 72 3.51 2.77 14.28
CA GLY A 72 4.38 1.62 14.51
C GLY A 72 3.72 0.57 15.42
N GLU A 73 2.95 0.99 16.40
CA GLU A 73 2.20 0.11 17.29
C GLU A 73 1.04 -0.57 16.57
N ILE A 74 0.32 0.18 15.72
CA ILE A 74 -0.75 -0.36 14.86
C ILE A 74 -0.18 -1.49 13.99
N THR A 75 0.94 -1.25 13.31
CA THR A 75 1.60 -2.26 12.48
C THR A 75 2.04 -3.47 13.30
N ARG A 76 2.67 -3.25 14.45
CA ARG A 76 3.16 -4.34 15.30
C ARG A 76 2.02 -5.17 15.90
N GLN A 77 0.99 -4.51 16.44
CA GLN A 77 -0.10 -5.22 17.13
C GLN A 77 -1.09 -5.87 16.17
N TYR A 78 -1.38 -5.22 15.05
CA TYR A 78 -2.47 -5.66 14.18
C TYR A 78 -2.00 -6.30 12.87
N GLU A 79 -1.06 -5.70 12.12
CA GLU A 79 -0.57 -6.32 10.87
C GLU A 79 0.33 -7.53 11.16
N GLN A 80 1.39 -7.31 11.95
CA GLN A 80 2.29 -8.39 12.37
C GLN A 80 1.57 -9.36 13.32
N GLY A 81 0.73 -8.84 14.23
CA GLY A 81 -0.06 -9.62 15.16
C GLY A 81 -1.01 -10.58 14.47
N PHE A 82 -1.72 -10.17 13.44
CA PHE A 82 -2.57 -11.06 12.65
C PHE A 82 -1.80 -12.22 12.03
N SER A 83 -0.72 -11.90 11.30
CA SER A 83 0.10 -12.93 10.65
C SER A 83 0.75 -13.88 11.65
N LYS A 84 1.13 -13.37 12.83
CA LYS A 84 1.64 -14.15 13.95
C LYS A 84 0.56 -15.09 14.49
N GLN A 85 -0.66 -14.61 14.73
CA GLN A 85 -1.78 -15.44 15.19
C GLN A 85 -2.09 -16.58 14.22
N VAL A 86 -2.10 -16.30 12.92
CA VAL A 86 -2.25 -17.36 11.89
C VAL A 86 -1.20 -18.44 12.10
N THR A 87 0.08 -18.05 12.19
CA THR A 87 1.20 -19.02 12.32
C THR A 87 1.17 -19.75 13.67
N GLU A 88 0.88 -19.08 14.78
CA GLU A 88 0.84 -19.69 16.13
C GLU A 88 -0.31 -20.69 16.29
N ASN A 89 -1.33 -20.60 15.45
CA ASN A 89 -2.42 -21.56 15.39
C ASN A 89 -2.22 -22.66 14.33
N ASN A 90 -0.98 -22.88 13.88
CA ASN A 90 -0.59 -23.85 12.86
C ASN A 90 -1.31 -23.67 11.52
N LEU A 91 -1.69 -22.43 11.20
CA LEU A 91 -2.25 -22.04 9.93
C LEU A 91 -1.20 -21.33 9.07
N SER A 92 -1.40 -21.32 7.77
CA SER A 92 -0.48 -20.74 6.80
C SER A 92 -1.00 -19.45 6.19
N TRP A 93 -0.08 -18.61 5.74
CA TRP A 93 -0.47 -17.41 4.98
C TRP A 93 0.48 -17.17 3.78
N CYS A 94 -0.09 -16.58 2.72
CA CYS A 94 0.61 -16.27 1.47
C CYS A 94 0.22 -14.89 0.95
N CYS A 95 0.99 -14.39 -0.03
CA CYS A 95 0.65 -13.16 -0.75
C CYS A 95 1.07 -13.25 -2.21
N LEU A 96 0.39 -12.52 -3.09
CA LEU A 96 0.73 -12.45 -4.51
C LEU A 96 2.01 -11.64 -4.76
N PHE A 97 2.26 -10.61 -3.97
CA PHE A 97 3.42 -9.73 -4.13
C PHE A 97 4.23 -9.63 -2.84
N ASN A 98 5.55 -9.46 -3.01
CA ASN A 98 6.46 -9.15 -1.92
C ASN A 98 6.95 -7.71 -2.04
N ALA A 99 6.75 -6.92 -1.00
CA ALA A 99 7.18 -5.52 -0.95
C ALA A 99 7.89 -5.22 0.36
N PRO A 100 9.23 -5.34 0.40
CA PRO A 100 9.99 -5.08 1.61
C PRO A 100 9.86 -3.61 2.00
N TRP A 101 9.63 -3.38 3.31
CA TRP A 101 9.65 -2.07 3.94
C TRP A 101 8.72 -1.04 3.25
N ARG A 102 9.28 0.10 2.86
CA ARG A 102 8.56 1.20 2.19
C ARG A 102 8.50 1.09 0.67
N SER A 103 8.96 0.01 0.10
CA SER A 103 9.06 -0.13 -1.36
C SER A 103 7.71 -0.01 -2.07
N VAL A 104 6.63 -0.52 -1.44
CA VAL A 104 5.26 -0.40 -1.96
C VAL A 104 4.79 1.06 -2.10
N TYR A 105 5.40 2.00 -1.36
CA TYR A 105 5.08 3.44 -1.45
C TYR A 105 6.02 4.20 -2.37
N ASN A 106 7.28 3.77 -2.48
CA ASN A 106 8.34 4.53 -3.15
C ASN A 106 8.61 4.05 -4.57
N ASN A 107 8.29 2.78 -4.87
CA ASN A 107 8.55 2.15 -6.17
C ASN A 107 7.24 1.74 -6.88
N ILE A 108 6.21 2.60 -6.82
CA ILE A 108 4.86 2.29 -7.30
C ILE A 108 4.82 1.93 -8.79
N LYS A 109 5.68 2.53 -9.62
CA LYS A 109 5.80 2.18 -11.05
C LYS A 109 6.33 0.77 -11.24
N LYS A 110 7.28 0.31 -10.40
CA LYS A 110 7.77 -1.07 -10.44
C LYS A 110 6.64 -2.04 -10.13
N PHE A 111 5.89 -1.78 -9.06
CA PHE A 111 4.76 -2.62 -8.66
C PHE A 111 3.64 -2.59 -9.70
N TYR A 112 3.30 -1.42 -10.26
CA TYR A 112 2.35 -1.33 -11.36
C TYR A 112 2.76 -2.22 -12.55
N LYS A 113 4.04 -2.18 -12.97
CA LYS A 113 4.54 -2.97 -14.09
C LYS A 113 4.48 -4.49 -13.89
N ILE A 114 4.52 -4.95 -12.65
CA ILE A 114 4.35 -6.38 -12.33
C ILE A 114 2.89 -6.74 -11.99
N GLY A 115 1.96 -5.85 -12.31
CA GLY A 115 0.53 -6.12 -12.18
C GLY A 115 -0.09 -5.77 -10.82
N MET A 116 0.54 -4.96 -9.97
CA MET A 116 -0.09 -4.52 -8.71
C MET A 116 -1.34 -3.68 -9.02
N PRO A 117 -2.55 -4.10 -8.57
CA PRO A 117 -3.79 -3.41 -8.95
C PRO A 117 -4.10 -2.15 -8.14
N PHE A 118 -3.23 -1.77 -7.20
CA PHE A 118 -3.48 -0.62 -6.33
C PHE A 118 -2.24 0.25 -6.12
N ILE A 119 -2.49 1.54 -5.87
CA ILE A 119 -1.48 2.51 -5.44
C ILE A 119 -1.80 2.94 -4.02
N LYS A 120 -0.82 2.92 -3.13
CA LYS A 120 -0.99 3.47 -1.78
C LYS A 120 -1.25 4.98 -1.84
N ARG A 121 -2.33 5.45 -1.20
CA ARG A 121 -2.71 6.89 -1.15
C ARG A 121 -1.58 7.76 -0.62
N VAL A 122 -0.79 7.26 0.33
CA VAL A 122 0.37 7.98 0.88
C VAL A 122 1.44 8.32 -0.18
N ALA A 123 1.47 7.67 -1.34
CA ALA A 123 2.36 8.05 -2.44
C ALA A 123 2.03 9.45 -2.98
N PHE A 124 0.78 9.90 -2.87
CA PHE A 124 0.33 11.23 -3.30
C PHE A 124 0.63 12.32 -2.28
N THR A 125 0.94 12.00 -1.03
CA THR A 125 1.29 12.99 0.00
C THR A 125 2.79 13.27 0.06
N ARG A 126 3.61 12.38 -0.50
CA ARG A 126 5.06 12.45 -0.38
C ARG A 126 5.67 13.28 -1.50
N ASN A 127 6.48 14.25 -1.15
CA ASN A 127 7.25 15.04 -2.11
C ASN A 127 8.57 14.34 -2.50
N HIS A 128 8.50 13.05 -2.82
CA HIS A 128 9.65 12.34 -3.38
C HIS A 128 9.83 12.71 -4.85
N GLY A 129 11.01 13.20 -5.22
CA GLY A 129 11.29 13.67 -6.57
C GLY A 129 10.95 12.70 -7.70
N ALA A 130 11.09 11.39 -7.47
CA ALA A 130 10.73 10.36 -8.44
C ALA A 130 9.25 9.97 -8.43
N LEU A 131 8.51 10.14 -7.31
CA LEU A 131 7.14 9.67 -7.16
C LEU A 131 6.17 10.34 -8.13
N GLY A 132 6.25 11.64 -8.29
CA GLY A 132 5.38 12.35 -9.24
C GLY A 132 5.51 11.85 -10.67
N ARG A 133 6.73 11.49 -11.11
CA ARG A 133 6.94 10.85 -12.43
C ARG A 133 6.35 9.45 -12.50
N GLN A 134 6.42 8.69 -11.42
CA GLN A 134 5.84 7.36 -11.34
C GLN A 134 4.32 7.42 -11.37
N ILE A 135 3.70 8.32 -10.57
CA ILE A 135 2.26 8.59 -10.59
C ILE A 135 1.82 9.00 -11.99
N SER A 136 2.49 10.01 -12.60
CA SER A 136 2.16 10.46 -13.95
C SER A 136 2.29 9.34 -15.01
N TYR A 137 3.22 8.42 -14.84
CA TYR A 137 3.34 7.25 -15.71
C TYR A 137 2.12 6.34 -15.57
N ILE A 138 1.74 5.98 -14.34
CA ILE A 138 0.63 5.08 -14.08
C ILE A 138 -0.68 5.69 -14.60
N LEU A 139 -0.96 6.94 -14.22
CA LEU A 139 -2.20 7.64 -14.63
C LEU A 139 -2.39 7.76 -16.14
N ARG A 140 -1.33 7.64 -16.94
CA ARG A 140 -1.41 7.64 -18.41
C ARG A 140 -1.62 6.26 -19.01
N ASN A 141 -1.40 5.21 -18.24
CA ASN A 141 -1.44 3.84 -18.72
C ASN A 141 -2.61 3.04 -18.12
N ILE A 142 -3.54 3.71 -17.44
CA ILE A 142 -4.81 3.16 -16.96
C ILE A 142 -5.96 3.78 -17.75
N ASP A 143 -7.14 3.20 -17.64
CA ASP A 143 -8.35 3.75 -18.28
C ASP A 143 -8.70 5.15 -17.77
N SER A 144 -9.47 5.91 -18.56
CA SER A 144 -9.80 7.30 -18.26
C SER A 144 -10.63 7.45 -16.99
N ASP A 145 -11.60 6.57 -16.79
CA ASP A 145 -12.56 6.69 -15.69
C ASP A 145 -11.88 6.44 -14.35
N THR A 146 -11.07 5.39 -14.25
CA THR A 146 -10.24 5.09 -13.08
C THR A 146 -9.24 6.23 -12.80
N ARG A 147 -8.58 6.75 -13.84
CA ARG A 147 -7.66 7.89 -13.71
C ARG A 147 -8.36 9.11 -13.13
N ASP A 148 -9.51 9.47 -13.68
CA ASP A 148 -10.22 10.69 -13.32
C ASP A 148 -10.84 10.56 -11.92
N ALA A 149 -11.31 9.38 -11.53
CA ALA A 149 -11.73 9.08 -10.17
C ALA A 149 -10.57 9.22 -9.16
N ILE A 150 -9.40 8.66 -9.47
CA ILE A 150 -8.21 8.79 -8.63
C ILE A 150 -7.80 10.25 -8.49
N LEU A 151 -7.75 11.00 -9.59
CA LEU A 151 -7.36 12.41 -9.57
C LEU A 151 -8.36 13.26 -8.81
N SER A 152 -9.67 13.03 -8.99
CA SER A 152 -10.73 13.73 -8.26
C SER A 152 -10.59 13.51 -6.75
N SER A 153 -10.46 12.24 -6.32
CA SER A 153 -10.27 11.91 -4.91
C SER A 153 -8.97 12.47 -4.34
N ALA A 154 -7.87 12.40 -5.09
CA ALA A 154 -6.59 12.92 -4.64
C ALA A 154 -6.61 14.45 -4.50
N ARG A 155 -7.25 15.18 -5.42
CA ARG A 155 -7.41 16.62 -5.35
C ARG A 155 -8.27 17.04 -4.16
N ALA A 156 -9.37 16.34 -3.92
CA ALA A 156 -10.22 16.58 -2.75
C ALA A 156 -9.47 16.34 -1.43
N SER A 157 -8.63 15.32 -1.38
CA SER A 157 -7.91 14.94 -0.15
C SER A 157 -6.65 15.77 0.11
N TYR A 158 -5.93 16.19 -0.94
CA TYR A 158 -4.58 16.79 -0.83
C TYR A 158 -4.46 18.17 -1.45
N GLY A 159 -5.52 18.67 -2.05
CA GLY A 159 -5.57 19.98 -2.70
C GLY A 159 -5.14 19.96 -4.17
N GLU A 160 -5.85 20.76 -4.97
CA GLU A 160 -5.66 20.87 -6.42
C GLU A 160 -4.23 21.27 -6.81
N ASN A 161 -3.68 22.29 -6.13
CA ASN A 161 -2.35 22.81 -6.43
C ASN A 161 -1.25 21.81 -6.11
N HIS A 162 -1.41 21.03 -5.02
CA HIS A 162 -0.46 19.97 -4.66
C HIS A 162 -0.44 18.89 -5.71
N ILE A 163 -1.60 18.42 -6.16
CA ILE A 163 -1.68 17.36 -7.18
C ILE A 163 -1.15 17.85 -8.53
N LYS A 164 -1.51 19.09 -8.97
CA LYS A 164 -0.93 19.69 -10.18
C LYS A 164 0.60 19.77 -10.11
N TRP A 165 1.14 20.17 -8.97
CA TRP A 165 2.59 20.19 -8.75
C TRP A 165 3.20 18.81 -8.78
N LEU A 166 2.59 17.83 -8.10
CA LEU A 166 3.08 16.47 -7.97
C LEU A 166 3.20 15.76 -9.33
N ILE A 167 2.18 15.89 -10.20
CA ILE A 167 2.13 15.22 -11.50
C ILE A 167 2.65 16.08 -12.66
N THR A 168 3.20 17.26 -12.38
CA THR A 168 3.70 18.16 -13.42
C THR A 168 4.73 17.48 -14.31
N ARG A 169 4.66 17.77 -15.61
CA ARG A 169 5.60 17.31 -16.65
C ARG A 169 6.59 18.38 -17.06
N ASN A 170 6.45 19.60 -16.56
CA ASN A 170 7.37 20.70 -16.84
C ASN A 170 8.76 20.36 -16.28
N PRO A 171 9.82 20.26 -17.10
CA PRO A 171 11.15 19.84 -16.68
C PRO A 171 11.74 20.77 -15.63
N ILE A 172 11.52 22.07 -15.73
CA ILE A 172 11.99 23.07 -14.77
C ILE A 172 11.35 22.81 -13.40
N LYS A 173 10.01 22.64 -13.36
CA LYS A 173 9.31 22.33 -12.12
C LYS A 173 9.72 20.99 -11.51
N ILE A 174 10.05 20.00 -12.35
CA ILE A 174 10.58 18.70 -11.90
C ILE A 174 11.95 18.88 -11.25
N ILE A 175 12.85 19.68 -11.84
CA ILE A 175 14.17 19.97 -11.26
C ILE A 175 14.02 20.66 -9.90
N PHE A 176 13.20 21.72 -9.81
CA PHE A 176 12.94 22.41 -8.54
C PHE A 176 12.36 21.47 -7.47
N ARG A 177 11.45 20.58 -7.84
CA ARG A 177 10.89 19.58 -6.92
C ARG A 177 11.96 18.63 -6.39
N ASN A 178 12.88 18.20 -7.26
CA ASN A 178 13.97 17.29 -6.86
C ASN A 178 14.99 18.00 -5.94
N ILE A 179 15.31 19.26 -6.22
CA ILE A 179 16.17 20.09 -5.38
C ILE A 179 15.53 20.30 -4.00
N ASN A 180 14.26 20.71 -3.94
CA ASN A 180 13.55 20.88 -2.68
C ASN A 180 13.48 19.59 -1.87
N HIS A 181 13.28 18.45 -2.53
CA HIS A 181 13.30 17.16 -1.84
C HIS A 181 14.68 16.81 -1.28
N ALA A 182 15.75 17.03 -2.05
CA ALA A 182 17.12 16.81 -1.57
C ALA A 182 17.45 17.72 -0.39
N PHE A 183 17.04 18.98 -0.46
CA PHE A 183 17.24 19.97 0.60
C PHE A 183 16.49 19.55 1.89
N HIS A 184 15.22 19.16 1.75
CA HIS A 184 14.40 18.71 2.88
C HIS A 184 15.00 17.47 3.56
N LYS A 185 15.50 16.52 2.76
CA LYS A 185 16.13 15.32 3.28
C LYS A 185 17.45 15.61 4.01
N LEU A 186 18.26 16.55 3.50
CA LEU A 186 19.57 16.90 4.09
C LEU A 186 19.42 17.76 5.36
N PHE A 187 18.45 18.65 5.41
CA PHE A 187 18.37 19.68 6.45
C PHE A 187 17.24 19.44 7.48
N ILE A 188 16.24 18.63 7.16
CA ILE A 188 15.09 18.40 8.05
C ILE A 188 15.00 16.96 8.53
N GLU A 189 15.26 15.96 7.65
CA GLU A 189 15.25 14.54 8.03
C GLU A 189 16.61 14.02 8.55
N GLY A 190 17.69 14.75 8.34
CA GLY A 190 19.05 14.39 8.79
C GLY A 190 19.36 14.80 10.24
N ILE A 191 18.39 15.29 11.00
CA ILE A 191 18.55 15.73 12.40
C ILE A 191 17.87 14.76 13.41
N TRP A 192 17.39 13.59 12.93
CA TRP A 192 16.81 12.56 13.82
C TRP A 192 17.37 11.18 13.55
#